data_a9e4ea7ac434bef0dc4a755aca5bfdd9
#
_entry.id   a9e4ea7ac434bef0dc4a755aca5bfdd9
#
_cell.length_a   1.000
_cell.length_b   1.000
_cell.length_c   1.000
_cell.angle_alpha   90.00
_cell.angle_beta   90.00
_cell.angle_gamma   90.00
#
_symmetry.space_group_name_H-M   'P 1'
#
loop_
_entity.id
_entity.type
_entity.pdbx_description
1 polymer ?
#
loop_
_entity_poly.entity_id
_entity_poly.type
_entity_poly.pdbx_seq_one_letter_code
_entity_poly.pdbx_strand_id
1 'polypeptide(L)' 'MKLVLKTLDGKVAQRKIKDLCCNGDIGDEDPRAALVIVEMDDTETYLPIDQFICEEWTDDTVIVKEDWA' A
#
# COMPACT_ATOMS: atom_id res chain seq x y z
N MET A 1 7.80 9.92 4.57
CA MET A 1 7.69 8.44 4.55
C MET A 1 8.04 7.93 3.16
N LYS A 2 8.74 6.84 3.09
CA LYS A 2 9.15 6.21 1.83
C LYS A 2 8.27 4.99 1.57
N LEU A 3 7.71 4.92 0.37
CA LEU A 3 6.96 3.75 -0.08
C LEU A 3 7.84 2.92 -1.00
N VAL A 4 7.95 1.63 -0.71
CA VAL A 4 8.56 0.65 -1.59
C VAL A 4 7.47 -0.29 -2.07
N LEU A 5 7.25 -0.34 -3.38
CA LEU A 5 6.24 -1.18 -4.00
C LEU A 5 6.92 -2.27 -4.82
N LYS A 6 6.65 -3.52 -4.47
CA LYS A 6 7.16 -4.69 -5.18
C LYS A 6 6.04 -5.33 -5.98
N THR A 7 6.28 -5.60 -7.25
CA THR A 7 5.31 -6.24 -8.13
C THR A 7 5.59 -7.72 -8.29
N LEU A 8 4.59 -8.45 -8.81
CA LEU A 8 4.72 -9.90 -9.02
C LEU A 8 5.82 -10.28 -10.01
N ASP A 9 6.12 -9.39 -10.96
CA ASP A 9 7.17 -9.62 -11.96
C ASP A 9 8.56 -9.27 -11.46
N GLY A 10 8.70 -8.95 -10.17
CA GLY A 10 9.99 -8.68 -9.53
C GLY A 10 10.46 -7.23 -9.63
N LYS A 11 9.65 -6.34 -10.16
CA LYS A 11 10.01 -4.91 -10.20
C LYS A 11 9.84 -4.28 -8.83
N VAL A 12 10.73 -3.35 -8.51
CA VAL A 12 10.68 -2.59 -7.26
C VAL A 12 10.67 -1.11 -7.60
N ALA A 13 9.64 -0.41 -7.13
CA ALA A 13 9.52 1.04 -7.27
C ALA A 13 9.57 1.69 -5.90
N GLN A 14 10.20 2.84 -5.81
CA GLN A 14 10.28 3.62 -4.57
C GLN A 14 9.84 5.04 -4.84
N ARG A 15 9.07 5.60 -3.91
CA ARG A 15 8.70 7.01 -3.96
C ARG A 15 8.43 7.54 -2.57
N LYS A 16 8.53 8.85 -2.43
CA LYS A 16 8.20 9.53 -1.20
C LYS A 16 6.70 9.76 -1.13
N ILE A 17 6.10 9.43 0.01
CA ILE A 17 4.67 9.65 0.25
C ILE A 17 4.50 10.43 1.54
N LYS A 18 3.30 10.97 1.75
CA LYS A 18 2.98 11.72 2.96
C LYS A 18 2.58 10.79 4.10
N ASP A 19 1.73 9.80 3.81
CA ASP A 19 1.22 8.86 4.81
C ASP A 19 0.67 7.61 4.15
N LEU A 20 0.41 6.58 4.98
CA LEU A 20 -0.29 5.37 4.56
C LEU A 20 -1.35 5.04 5.59
N CYS A 21 -2.56 4.79 5.13
CA CYS A 21 -3.69 4.41 5.99
C CYS A 21 -4.29 3.11 5.50
N CYS A 22 -5.03 2.43 6.37
CA CYS A 22 -5.79 1.25 6.00
C CYS A 22 -7.28 1.59 6.10
N ASN A 23 -8.00 1.42 5.02
CA ASN A 23 -9.45 1.62 4.98
C ASN A 23 -10.14 0.26 4.88
N GLY A 24 -10.61 -0.24 6.02
CA GLY A 24 -11.22 -1.56 6.15
C GLY A 24 -10.42 -2.45 7.11
N ASP A 25 -11.10 -3.48 7.62
CA ASP A 25 -10.47 -4.45 8.53
C ASP A 25 -9.96 -5.67 7.78
N ILE A 26 -8.99 -6.36 8.36
CA ILE A 26 -8.51 -7.63 7.83
C ILE A 26 -9.69 -8.61 7.78
N GLY A 27 -9.93 -9.18 6.61
CA GLY A 27 -11.06 -10.07 6.39
C GLY A 27 -12.36 -9.37 6.01
N ASP A 28 -12.36 -8.06 5.89
CA ASP A 28 -13.50 -7.30 5.43
C ASP A 28 -13.78 -7.63 3.96
N GLU A 29 -15.01 -8.04 3.65
CA GLU A 29 -15.44 -8.34 2.28
C GLU A 29 -15.89 -7.10 1.52
N ASP A 30 -15.81 -5.92 2.13
CA ASP A 30 -16.16 -4.67 1.47
C ASP A 30 -15.19 -4.43 0.31
N PRO A 31 -15.70 -4.32 -0.93
CA PRO A 31 -14.84 -4.06 -2.10
C PRO A 31 -14.11 -2.72 -2.04
N ARG A 32 -14.47 -1.86 -1.10
CA ARG A 32 -13.78 -0.58 -0.89
C ARG A 32 -12.63 -0.68 0.10
N ALA A 33 -12.42 -1.85 0.72
CA ALA A 33 -11.28 -2.04 1.62
C ALA A 33 -9.98 -1.89 0.84
N ALA A 34 -9.13 -1.00 1.28
CA ALA A 34 -7.91 -0.65 0.56
C ALA A 34 -6.83 -0.12 1.49
N LEU A 35 -5.58 -0.27 1.03
CA LEU A 35 -4.47 0.52 1.57
C LEU A 35 -4.53 1.88 0.86
N VAL A 36 -4.60 2.95 1.64
CA VAL A 36 -4.72 4.31 1.11
C VAL A 36 -3.37 5.00 1.22
N ILE A 37 -2.78 5.30 0.08
CA ILE A 37 -1.52 6.03 0.01
C ILE A 37 -1.84 7.51 -0.13
N VAL A 38 -1.44 8.31 0.85
CA VAL A 38 -1.57 9.77 0.76
C VAL A 38 -0.30 10.31 0.12
N GLU A 39 -0.43 10.81 -1.08
CA GLU A 39 0.70 11.33 -1.84
C GLU A 39 1.17 12.69 -1.29
N MET A 40 2.33 13.15 -1.72
CA MET A 40 2.90 14.41 -1.24
C MET A 40 2.05 15.63 -1.61
N ASP A 41 1.21 15.52 -2.63
CA ASP A 41 0.29 16.59 -3.06
C ASP A 41 -1.12 16.44 -2.45
N ASP A 42 -1.26 15.60 -1.43
CA ASP A 42 -2.52 15.29 -0.73
C ASP A 42 -3.54 14.48 -1.55
N THR A 43 -3.18 14.02 -2.74
CA THR A 43 -4.03 13.06 -3.46
C THR A 43 -3.92 11.68 -2.82
N GLU A 44 -4.92 10.84 -3.06
CA GLU A 44 -4.97 9.50 -2.49
C GLU A 44 -4.93 8.45 -3.59
N THR A 45 -4.13 7.40 -3.36
CA THR A 45 -4.04 6.23 -4.23
C THR A 45 -4.51 5.02 -3.43
N TYR A 46 -5.43 4.25 -3.99
CA TYR A 46 -6.04 3.10 -3.32
C TYR A 46 -5.49 1.80 -3.90
N LEU A 47 -4.94 0.94 -3.02
CA LEU A 47 -4.50 -0.39 -3.39
C LEU A 47 -5.44 -1.40 -2.73
N PRO A 48 -6.10 -2.29 -3.52
CA PRO A 48 -6.99 -3.29 -2.95
C PRO A 48 -6.28 -4.19 -1.94
N ILE A 49 -6.85 -4.36 -0.76
CA ILE A 49 -6.25 -5.15 0.32
C ILE A 49 -6.07 -6.61 -0.09
N ASP A 50 -6.96 -7.15 -0.91
CA ASP A 50 -6.90 -8.54 -1.36
C ASP A 50 -5.80 -8.81 -2.38
N GLN A 51 -5.16 -7.77 -2.93
CA GLN A 51 -4.11 -7.90 -3.94
C GLN A 51 -2.73 -7.51 -3.44
N PHE A 52 -2.65 -6.90 -2.26
CA PHE A 52 -1.39 -6.38 -1.72
C PHE A 52 -1.25 -6.77 -0.26
N ILE A 53 -0.01 -7.03 0.15
CA ILE A 53 0.33 -7.23 1.54
C ILE A 53 1.35 -6.18 1.96
N CYS A 54 1.28 -5.75 3.21
CA CYS A 54 2.26 -4.85 3.79
C CYS A 54 3.33 -5.71 4.48
N GLU A 55 4.53 -5.77 3.90
CA GLU A 55 5.63 -6.55 4.46
C GLU A 55 6.29 -5.85 5.64
N GLU A 56 6.35 -4.53 5.61
CA GLU A 56 6.97 -3.75 6.65
C GLU A 56 6.30 -2.38 6.73
N TRP A 57 6.06 -1.93 7.95
CA TRP A 57 5.47 -0.62 8.19
C TRP A 57 6.15 0.00 9.40
N THR A 58 7.01 0.96 9.13
CA THR A 58 7.69 1.73 10.18
C THR A 58 7.34 3.21 10.02
N ASP A 59 7.85 4.06 10.91
CA ASP A 59 7.64 5.50 10.82
C ASP A 59 8.27 6.13 9.58
N ASP A 60 9.30 5.49 9.02
CA ASP A 60 10.08 6.01 7.91
C ASP A 60 9.79 5.35 6.58
N THR A 61 9.42 4.07 6.59
CA THR A 61 9.37 3.24 5.39
C THR A 61 8.20 2.26 5.46
N VAL A 62 7.52 2.13 4.35
CA VAL A 62 6.48 1.12 4.15
C VAL A 62 6.86 0.29 2.94
N ILE A 63 6.85 -1.03 3.09
CA ILE A 63 7.10 -1.96 1.99
C ILE A 63 5.80 -2.72 1.71
N VAL A 64 5.27 -2.52 0.51
CA VAL A 64 4.04 -3.16 0.05
C VAL A 64 4.39 -4.07 -1.12
N LYS A 65 3.89 -5.28 -1.07
CA LYS A 65 4.13 -6.30 -2.10
C LYS A 65 2.81 -6.71 -2.73
N GLU A 66 2.80 -6.78 -4.05
CA GLU A 66 1.69 -7.36 -4.80
C GLU A 66 1.72 -8.87 -4.60
N ASP A 67 0.61 -9.44 -4.11
CA ASP A 67 0.55 -10.87 -3.74
C ASP A 67 -0.87 -11.41 -4.03
N TRP A 68 -1.15 -11.58 -5.31
CA TRP A 68 -2.41 -12.20 -5.76
C TRP A 68 -2.11 -13.19 -6.89
N ALA A 69 -2.91 -14.20 -6.99
CA ALA A 69 -2.72 -15.23 -8.02
C ALA A 69 -3.90 -15.23 -8.99
#